data_dcee6096ce4c01065822907e65c73ebc
#
_entry.id   dcee6096ce4c01065822907e65c73ebc
#
_cell.length_a   1.000
_cell.length_b   1.000
_cell.length_c   1.000
_cell.angle_alpha   90.00
_cell.angle_beta   90.00
_cell.angle_gamma   90.00
#
_symmetry.space_group_name_H-M   'P 1'
#
loop_
_entity.id
_entity.type
_entity.pdbx_description
1 polymer ?
#
loop_
_entity_poly.entity_id
_entity_poly.type
_entity_poly.pdbx_seq_one_letter_code
_entity_poly.pdbx_strand_id
1 'polypeptide(L)'
;MYMNRGVSIAKWNDHVANEDSFFSSDTCIAVSDGAGGCGLFADEWSQYLIKQLPKNKPITSFTELDEWVDSIWESFYNEHEEKAKQGDGILLNKFYNEGSCATIAAAWKINEKVAKWMAYGDSVVFHYSFQTGILEHSFTKLADFSNPPRLVSCKDPLEEEGFRNGEFVLDDSSIVFVACDALSHYILMMYELAHCKEFGEELAEEYLKQSGNSQLLKTAETIKFDFETDVLQSLLDATLSSSQFELCLKELNLKGILDMDDFTLVYFKG
;
A
#
# COMPACT_ATOMS: atom_id res chain seq x y z
N MET A 1 -15.49 17.75 7.42
CA MET A 1 -14.36 18.31 6.64
C MET A 1 -13.18 17.37 6.90
N TYR A 2 -12.90 16.48 5.96
CA TYR A 2 -11.75 15.59 6.11
C TYR A 2 -10.49 16.41 5.89
N MET A 3 -9.65 16.50 6.91
CA MET A 3 -8.28 16.97 6.77
C MET A 3 -7.44 15.79 6.25
N ASN A 4 -6.34 16.05 5.57
CA ASN A 4 -5.37 15.01 5.21
C ASN A 4 -4.97 14.24 6.44
N ARG A 5 -4.97 12.94 6.37
CA ARG A 5 -4.66 12.06 7.48
C ARG A 5 -3.89 10.85 7.02
N GLY A 6 -3.16 10.28 7.95
CA GLY A 6 -2.52 9.01 7.79
C GLY A 6 -2.48 8.27 9.11
N VAL A 7 -2.60 6.98 9.07
CA VAL A 7 -2.47 6.07 10.19
C VAL A 7 -1.73 4.83 9.76
N SER A 8 -0.87 4.34 10.63
CA SER A 8 -0.20 3.06 10.47
C SER A 8 -0.23 2.34 11.81
N ILE A 9 -0.54 1.05 11.80
CA ILE A 9 -0.52 0.17 12.96
C ILE A 9 0.13 -1.16 12.61
N ALA A 10 0.91 -1.71 13.55
CA ALA A 10 1.50 -3.02 13.42
C ALA A 10 0.44 -4.13 13.58
N LYS A 11 0.68 -5.28 12.96
CA LYS A 11 -0.04 -6.52 13.23
C LYS A 11 -0.01 -6.84 14.74
N TRP A 12 -1.16 -7.16 15.31
CA TRP A 12 -1.33 -7.24 16.77
C TRP A 12 -1.00 -8.59 17.40
N ASN A 13 -0.68 -9.59 16.61
CA ASN A 13 -0.36 -10.93 17.11
C ASN A 13 1.13 -11.19 17.30
N ASP A 14 1.98 -10.34 16.75
CA ASP A 14 3.42 -10.46 16.81
C ASP A 14 4.06 -9.27 17.54
N HIS A 15 5.15 -9.52 18.26
CA HIS A 15 5.97 -8.46 18.85
C HIS A 15 7.02 -7.94 17.84
N VAL A 16 6.65 -7.90 16.57
CA VAL A 16 7.50 -7.42 15.47
C VAL A 16 7.27 -5.93 15.26
N ALA A 17 8.28 -5.21 14.83
CA ALA A 17 8.13 -3.81 14.47
C ALA A 17 7.15 -3.67 13.29
N ASN A 18 6.45 -2.56 13.24
CA ASN A 18 5.66 -2.20 12.07
C ASN A 18 6.61 -1.96 10.90
N GLU A 19 6.46 -2.75 9.84
CA GLU A 19 7.30 -2.67 8.64
C GLU A 19 6.78 -1.61 7.67
N ASP A 20 5.55 -1.12 7.85
CA ASP A 20 4.95 -0.05 7.08
C ASP A 20 5.43 1.33 7.50
N SER A 21 5.53 2.21 6.52
CA SER A 21 5.81 3.63 6.71
C SER A 21 4.96 4.50 5.79
N PHE A 22 4.66 5.71 6.22
CA PHE A 22 3.87 6.63 5.41
C PHE A 22 4.30 8.09 5.51
N PHE A 23 3.85 8.86 4.53
CA PHE A 23 3.87 10.33 4.53
C PHE A 23 2.50 10.88 4.18
N SER A 24 2.09 11.95 4.86
CA SER A 24 0.82 12.65 4.58
C SER A 24 0.99 14.14 4.67
N SER A 25 0.56 14.85 3.62
CA SER A 25 0.44 16.30 3.54
C SER A 25 -0.73 16.68 2.62
N ASP A 26 -0.99 17.98 2.47
CA ASP A 26 -2.06 18.48 1.59
C ASP A 26 -1.82 18.22 0.10
N THR A 27 -0.58 17.96 -0.27
CA THR A 27 -0.18 17.87 -1.67
C THR A 27 0.53 16.57 -2.03
N CYS A 28 0.90 15.75 -1.04
CA CYS A 28 1.58 14.49 -1.27
C CYS A 28 1.23 13.48 -0.17
N ILE A 29 0.89 12.28 -0.58
CA ILE A 29 0.72 11.12 0.29
C ILE A 29 1.52 9.96 -0.24
N ALA A 30 2.04 9.11 0.64
CA ALA A 30 2.79 7.93 0.24
C ALA A 30 2.72 6.84 1.32
N VAL A 31 2.79 5.59 0.89
CA VAL A 31 2.96 4.39 1.72
C VAL A 31 4.12 3.58 1.16
N SER A 32 4.90 3.00 2.05
CA SER A 32 5.91 1.99 1.76
C SER A 32 5.72 0.87 2.76
N ASP A 33 5.57 -0.34 2.27
CA ASP A 33 5.37 -1.56 3.02
C ASP A 33 6.66 -2.38 2.96
N GLY A 34 7.23 -2.65 4.12
CA GLY A 34 8.49 -3.34 4.26
C GLY A 34 8.35 -4.86 4.19
N ALA A 35 9.04 -5.50 3.25
CA ALA A 35 8.95 -6.94 3.03
C ALA A 35 9.93 -7.72 3.93
N GLY A 36 9.59 -7.94 5.20
CA GLY A 36 10.42 -8.66 6.17
C GLY A 36 10.72 -10.12 5.81
N GLY A 37 9.91 -10.73 4.96
CA GLY A 37 10.17 -12.07 4.39
C GLY A 37 11.26 -12.10 3.31
N CYS A 38 11.63 -10.96 2.75
CA CYS A 38 12.57 -10.81 1.64
C CYS A 38 13.88 -10.09 2.02
N GLY A 39 14.22 -10.00 3.31
CA GLY A 39 15.45 -9.31 3.69
C GLY A 39 15.57 -9.01 5.17
N LEU A 40 16.43 -8.06 5.49
CA LEU A 40 16.65 -7.52 6.83
C LEU A 40 16.32 -6.03 6.83
N PHE A 41 15.99 -5.47 8.00
CA PHE A 41 15.74 -4.04 8.17
C PHE A 41 14.65 -3.49 7.22
N ALA A 42 13.60 -4.28 6.96
CA ALA A 42 12.53 -3.90 6.05
C ALA A 42 11.78 -2.65 6.53
N ASP A 43 11.54 -2.56 7.84
CA ASP A 43 10.97 -1.40 8.53
C ASP A 43 11.82 -0.14 8.37
N GLU A 44 13.16 -0.26 8.51
CA GLU A 44 14.08 0.86 8.34
C GLU A 44 14.19 1.27 6.85
N TRP A 45 14.09 0.32 5.91
CA TRP A 45 14.11 0.62 4.48
C TRP A 45 12.84 1.33 4.03
N SER A 46 11.66 0.85 4.44
CA SER A 46 10.38 1.51 4.15
C SER A 46 10.36 2.95 4.69
N GLN A 47 10.84 3.16 5.93
CA GLN A 47 10.97 4.50 6.52
C GLN A 47 11.95 5.37 5.73
N TYR A 48 13.06 4.80 5.27
CA TYR A 48 14.06 5.53 4.50
C TYR A 48 13.51 5.96 3.14
N LEU A 49 12.83 5.07 2.42
CA LEU A 49 12.15 5.40 1.16
C LEU A 49 11.15 6.54 1.36
N ILE A 50 10.30 6.45 2.36
CA ILE A 50 9.32 7.52 2.67
C ILE A 50 10.03 8.83 3.01
N LYS A 51 11.11 8.81 3.77
CA LYS A 51 11.88 10.02 4.13
C LYS A 51 12.50 10.69 2.89
N GLN A 52 13.06 9.90 1.97
CA GLN A 52 13.78 10.39 0.79
C GLN A 52 12.86 10.72 -0.39
N LEU A 53 11.61 10.25 -0.40
CA LEU A 53 10.67 10.49 -1.50
C LEU A 53 10.56 11.99 -1.84
N PRO A 54 10.64 12.39 -3.13
CA PRO A 54 10.41 13.76 -3.55
C PRO A 54 8.96 14.21 -3.30
N LYS A 55 8.73 15.04 -2.28
CA LYS A 55 7.36 15.45 -1.87
C LYS A 55 6.73 16.49 -2.81
N ASN A 56 7.57 17.28 -3.50
CA ASN A 56 7.13 18.42 -4.32
C ASN A 56 7.23 18.16 -5.83
N LYS A 57 7.74 17.01 -6.23
CA LYS A 57 7.91 16.62 -7.63
C LYS A 57 7.44 15.17 -7.79
N PRO A 58 6.36 14.90 -8.56
CA PRO A 58 5.95 13.53 -8.83
C PRO A 58 7.02 12.79 -9.64
N ILE A 59 7.17 11.50 -9.35
CA ILE A 59 7.90 10.55 -10.18
C ILE A 59 6.90 10.02 -11.22
N THR A 60 7.20 10.22 -12.50
CA THR A 60 6.25 9.98 -13.60
C THR A 60 6.72 8.97 -14.64
N SER A 61 7.93 8.42 -14.46
CA SER A 61 8.47 7.39 -15.33
C SER A 61 9.34 6.41 -14.55
N PHE A 62 9.54 5.22 -15.11
CA PHE A 62 10.45 4.23 -14.54
C PHE A 62 11.87 4.79 -14.40
N THR A 63 12.37 5.51 -15.41
CA THR A 63 13.68 6.14 -15.35
C THR A 63 13.83 7.12 -14.18
N GLU A 64 12.79 7.94 -13.89
CA GLU A 64 12.82 8.85 -12.74
C GLU A 64 12.80 8.09 -11.40
N LEU A 65 12.11 6.95 -11.33
CA LEU A 65 12.12 6.07 -10.15
C LEU A 65 13.51 5.46 -9.95
N ASP A 66 14.07 4.88 -10.99
CA ASP A 66 15.37 4.22 -10.98
C ASP A 66 16.50 5.22 -10.59
N GLU A 67 16.56 6.38 -11.23
CA GLU A 67 17.49 7.46 -10.88
C GLU A 67 17.32 7.93 -9.42
N TRP A 68 16.10 8.01 -8.93
CA TRP A 68 15.85 8.38 -7.54
C TRP A 68 16.36 7.30 -6.58
N VAL A 69 16.04 6.03 -6.80
CA VAL A 69 16.52 4.92 -5.96
C VAL A 69 18.04 4.83 -6.02
N ASP A 70 18.64 4.97 -7.21
CA ASP A 70 20.11 4.99 -7.38
C ASP A 70 20.78 6.11 -6.58
N SER A 71 20.11 7.25 -6.43
CA SER A 71 20.65 8.38 -5.66
C SER A 71 20.65 8.18 -4.15
N ILE A 72 19.91 7.19 -3.63
CA ILE A 72 19.68 7.03 -2.18
C ILE A 72 20.14 5.69 -1.60
N TRP A 73 20.15 4.61 -2.40
CA TRP A 73 20.31 3.25 -1.86
C TRP A 73 21.67 3.02 -1.19
N GLU A 74 22.76 3.57 -1.74
CA GLU A 74 24.12 3.32 -1.25
C GLU A 74 24.32 3.80 0.18
N SER A 75 23.75 4.95 0.53
CA SER A 75 23.85 5.49 1.88
C SER A 75 23.16 4.58 2.90
N PHE A 76 21.98 4.05 2.56
CA PHE A 76 21.27 3.10 3.40
C PHE A 76 22.04 1.77 3.50
N TYR A 77 22.48 1.23 2.37
CA TYR A 77 23.20 -0.03 2.31
C TYR A 77 24.45 -0.02 3.19
N ASN A 78 25.28 1.01 3.06
CA ASN A 78 26.53 1.12 3.82
C ASN A 78 26.28 1.22 5.34
N GLU A 79 25.27 1.98 5.74
CA GLU A 79 24.89 2.08 7.17
C GLU A 79 24.45 0.73 7.71
N HIS A 80 23.60 0.00 6.97
CA HIS A 80 23.02 -1.26 7.42
C HIS A 80 23.97 -2.45 7.27
N GLU A 81 24.93 -2.39 6.35
CA GLU A 81 26.05 -3.31 6.31
C GLU A 81 26.88 -3.22 7.61
N GLU A 82 27.16 -2.01 8.09
CA GLU A 82 27.85 -1.84 9.38
C GLU A 82 27.04 -2.34 10.58
N LYS A 83 25.70 -2.14 10.57
CA LYS A 83 24.81 -2.74 11.59
C LYS A 83 24.85 -4.27 11.53
N ALA A 84 24.79 -4.86 10.33
CA ALA A 84 24.85 -6.30 10.15
C ALA A 84 26.20 -6.89 10.57
N LYS A 85 27.31 -6.18 10.36
CA LYS A 85 28.66 -6.57 10.83
C LYS A 85 28.80 -6.60 12.36
N GLN A 86 28.01 -5.79 13.07
CA GLN A 86 27.98 -5.78 14.54
C GLN A 86 27.19 -6.97 15.12
N GLY A 87 26.38 -7.63 14.30
CA GLY A 87 25.70 -8.86 14.63
C GLY A 87 26.59 -10.10 14.48
N ASP A 88 25.95 -11.23 14.26
CA ASP A 88 26.69 -12.46 13.94
C ASP A 88 26.94 -12.60 12.42
N GLY A 89 27.80 -13.56 12.06
CA GLY A 89 28.12 -13.81 10.65
C GLY A 89 26.91 -14.30 9.82
N ILE A 90 25.86 -14.79 10.45
CA ILE A 90 24.62 -15.22 9.80
C ILE A 90 23.83 -14.00 9.35
N LEU A 91 23.71 -12.98 10.21
CA LEU A 91 23.02 -11.74 9.92
C LEU A 91 23.67 -11.00 8.75
N LEU A 92 25.01 -10.88 8.78
CA LEU A 92 25.77 -10.26 7.70
C LEU A 92 25.62 -11.01 6.38
N ASN A 93 25.69 -12.34 6.41
CA ASN A 93 25.51 -13.15 5.20
C ASN A 93 24.08 -13.04 4.65
N LYS A 94 23.07 -12.99 5.51
CA LYS A 94 21.69 -12.76 5.10
C LYS A 94 21.54 -11.38 4.43
N PHE A 95 22.12 -10.32 5.02
CA PHE A 95 22.08 -8.98 4.42
C PHE A 95 22.74 -8.92 3.04
N TYR A 96 23.90 -9.55 2.87
CA TYR A 96 24.56 -9.63 1.57
C TYR A 96 23.74 -10.38 0.50
N ASN A 97 23.01 -11.39 0.89
CA ASN A 97 22.21 -12.18 -0.04
C ASN A 97 20.86 -11.52 -0.37
N GLU A 98 20.17 -10.98 0.62
CA GLU A 98 18.78 -10.54 0.51
C GLU A 98 18.63 -9.00 0.52
N GLY A 99 19.51 -8.27 1.22
CA GLY A 99 19.38 -6.83 1.40
C GLY A 99 18.19 -6.43 2.25
N SER A 100 17.56 -5.33 1.90
CA SER A 100 16.28 -4.85 2.44
C SER A 100 15.34 -4.54 1.29
N CYS A 101 14.09 -4.90 1.41
CA CYS A 101 13.10 -4.75 0.35
C CYS A 101 11.81 -4.11 0.88
N ALA A 102 11.16 -3.30 0.05
CA ALA A 102 9.87 -2.69 0.35
C ALA A 102 9.11 -2.35 -0.92
N THR A 103 7.79 -2.17 -0.82
CA THR A 103 6.97 -1.52 -1.84
C THR A 103 7.07 0.00 -1.73
N ILE A 104 6.57 0.73 -2.71
CA ILE A 104 6.31 2.16 -2.59
C ILE A 104 5.15 2.57 -3.49
N ALA A 105 4.20 3.32 -2.92
CA ALA A 105 3.11 3.94 -3.65
C ALA A 105 2.92 5.38 -3.18
N ALA A 106 2.70 6.31 -4.11
CA ALA A 106 2.58 7.72 -3.79
C ALA A 106 1.65 8.45 -4.74
N ALA A 107 1.00 9.50 -4.24
CA ALA A 107 0.19 10.43 -5.02
C ALA A 107 0.54 11.88 -4.70
N TRP A 108 0.52 12.72 -5.73
CA TRP A 108 0.79 14.16 -5.66
C TRP A 108 -0.40 14.94 -6.24
N LYS A 109 -0.99 15.81 -5.44
CA LYS A 109 -1.99 16.76 -5.92
C LYS A 109 -1.30 17.87 -6.71
N ILE A 110 -1.49 17.89 -8.02
CA ILE A 110 -0.88 18.86 -8.92
C ILE A 110 -1.67 20.17 -8.91
N ASN A 111 -2.99 20.05 -8.87
CA ASN A 111 -3.95 21.14 -8.74
C ASN A 111 -5.29 20.58 -8.27
N GLU A 112 -6.34 21.43 -8.20
CA GLU A 112 -7.68 21.01 -7.75
C GLU A 112 -8.39 19.98 -8.68
N LYS A 113 -7.83 19.68 -9.85
CA LYS A 113 -8.45 18.78 -10.83
C LYS A 113 -7.61 17.56 -11.19
N VAL A 114 -6.35 17.52 -10.76
CA VAL A 114 -5.42 16.46 -11.18
C VAL A 114 -4.54 16.04 -10.02
N ALA A 115 -4.50 14.75 -9.76
CA ALA A 115 -3.48 14.10 -8.97
C ALA A 115 -2.67 13.14 -9.86
N LYS A 116 -1.34 13.18 -9.75
CA LYS A 116 -0.44 12.18 -10.35
C LYS A 116 -0.08 11.14 -9.32
N TRP A 117 0.12 9.92 -9.77
CA TRP A 117 0.50 8.83 -8.89
C TRP A 117 1.56 7.92 -9.50
N MET A 118 2.29 7.24 -8.63
CA MET A 118 3.13 6.11 -8.98
C MET A 118 2.99 4.99 -7.96
N ALA A 119 3.26 3.75 -8.38
CA ALA A 119 3.35 2.59 -7.52
C ALA A 119 4.41 1.61 -8.02
N TYR A 120 5.12 0.99 -7.08
CA TYR A 120 6.03 -0.13 -7.30
C TYR A 120 5.78 -1.18 -6.22
N GLY A 121 5.28 -2.37 -6.62
CA GLY A 121 4.81 -3.39 -5.70
C GLY A 121 3.29 -3.47 -5.63
N ASP A 122 2.74 -3.89 -4.51
CA ASP A 122 1.31 -4.16 -4.28
C ASP A 122 0.63 -3.22 -3.26
N SER A 123 1.34 -2.24 -2.72
CA SER A 123 0.70 -1.05 -2.15
C SER A 123 -0.02 -0.27 -3.25
N VAL A 124 -1.24 0.19 -3.00
CA VAL A 124 -2.11 0.73 -4.06
C VAL A 124 -2.50 2.18 -3.81
N VAL A 125 -2.46 2.97 -4.87
CA VAL A 125 -3.06 4.31 -4.92
C VAL A 125 -4.47 4.21 -5.46
N PHE A 126 -5.41 4.85 -4.78
CA PHE A 126 -6.82 4.88 -5.11
C PHE A 126 -7.33 6.31 -5.30
N HIS A 127 -8.32 6.45 -6.14
CA HIS A 127 -9.16 7.63 -6.25
C HIS A 127 -10.62 7.18 -6.19
N TYR A 128 -11.41 7.82 -5.34
CA TYR A 128 -12.86 7.59 -5.27
C TYR A 128 -13.60 8.91 -5.42
N SER A 129 -14.57 8.94 -6.32
CA SER A 129 -15.48 10.06 -6.49
C SER A 129 -16.83 9.74 -5.81
N PHE A 130 -17.15 10.47 -4.74
CA PHE A 130 -18.44 10.36 -4.07
C PHE A 130 -19.61 10.84 -4.94
N GLN A 131 -19.33 11.58 -6.02
CA GLN A 131 -20.35 12.03 -6.96
C GLN A 131 -20.78 10.90 -7.91
N THR A 132 -19.84 10.08 -8.35
CA THR A 132 -20.09 9.02 -9.35
C THR A 132 -20.14 7.62 -8.78
N GLY A 133 -19.60 7.41 -7.57
CA GLY A 133 -19.41 6.09 -6.94
C GLY A 133 -18.30 5.26 -7.61
N ILE A 134 -17.44 5.88 -8.42
CA ILE A 134 -16.40 5.18 -9.17
C ILE A 134 -15.10 5.17 -8.35
N LEU A 135 -14.50 3.98 -8.21
CA LEU A 135 -13.16 3.75 -7.69
C LEU A 135 -12.19 3.50 -8.84
N GLU A 136 -11.18 4.34 -8.95
CA GLU A 136 -10.01 4.12 -9.81
C GLU A 136 -8.82 3.71 -8.96
N HIS A 137 -7.90 2.91 -9.48
CA HIS A 137 -6.76 2.41 -8.70
C HIS A 137 -5.52 2.14 -9.55
N SER A 138 -4.36 2.09 -8.91
CA SER A 138 -3.06 1.85 -9.54
C SER A 138 -2.73 0.36 -9.72
N PHE A 139 -3.54 -0.56 -9.21
CA PHE A 139 -3.30 -2.00 -9.29
C PHE A 139 -3.87 -2.60 -10.58
N THR A 140 -3.43 -3.80 -10.94
CA THR A 140 -3.91 -4.46 -12.18
C THR A 140 -5.28 -5.07 -11.98
N LYS A 141 -5.41 -6.05 -11.08
CA LYS A 141 -6.66 -6.75 -10.75
C LYS A 141 -6.56 -7.46 -9.40
N LEU A 142 -7.70 -7.78 -8.78
CA LEU A 142 -7.78 -8.41 -7.47
C LEU A 142 -6.95 -9.70 -7.37
N ALA A 143 -7.04 -10.59 -8.35
CA ALA A 143 -6.33 -11.88 -8.34
C ALA A 143 -4.79 -11.76 -8.34
N ASP A 144 -4.23 -10.61 -8.70
CA ASP A 144 -2.77 -10.40 -8.73
C ASP A 144 -2.16 -10.22 -7.34
N PHE A 145 -2.95 -9.92 -6.29
CA PHE A 145 -2.47 -9.94 -4.90
C PHE A 145 -1.99 -11.32 -4.42
N SER A 146 -2.38 -12.39 -5.12
CA SER A 146 -1.87 -13.74 -4.85
C SER A 146 -0.48 -14.01 -5.44
N ASN A 147 0.09 -13.09 -6.21
CA ASN A 147 1.43 -13.19 -6.79
C ASN A 147 2.43 -12.41 -5.94
N PRO A 148 3.68 -12.89 -5.79
CA PRO A 148 4.71 -12.09 -5.13
C PRO A 148 4.91 -10.73 -5.84
N PRO A 149 4.89 -9.61 -5.12
CA PRO A 149 5.12 -8.30 -5.72
C PRO A 149 6.57 -8.09 -6.14
N ARG A 150 6.80 -7.16 -7.08
CA ARG A 150 8.12 -6.58 -7.30
C ARG A 150 8.41 -5.61 -6.17
N LEU A 151 9.62 -5.65 -5.62
CA LEU A 151 10.03 -4.84 -4.47
C LEU A 151 11.19 -3.92 -4.82
N VAL A 152 11.21 -2.73 -4.24
CA VAL A 152 12.37 -1.84 -4.25
C VAL A 152 13.42 -2.42 -3.31
N SER A 153 14.53 -2.89 -3.89
CA SER A 153 15.66 -3.45 -3.14
C SER A 153 16.70 -2.36 -2.84
N CYS A 154 17.35 -2.44 -1.69
CA CYS A 154 18.49 -1.56 -1.36
C CYS A 154 19.80 -1.99 -2.05
N LYS A 155 19.80 -3.03 -2.89
CA LYS A 155 21.02 -3.56 -3.54
C LYS A 155 20.82 -4.07 -4.96
N ASP A 156 19.62 -4.53 -5.30
CA ASP A 156 19.33 -5.11 -6.60
C ASP A 156 18.65 -4.07 -7.51
N PRO A 157 18.91 -4.08 -8.83
CA PRO A 157 18.30 -3.14 -9.75
C PRO A 157 16.77 -3.30 -9.79
N LEU A 158 16.08 -2.21 -10.10
CA LEU A 158 14.64 -2.24 -10.31
C LEU A 158 14.30 -2.92 -11.65
N GLU A 159 13.11 -3.50 -11.71
CA GLU A 159 12.54 -4.07 -12.94
C GLU A 159 11.38 -3.18 -13.43
N GLU A 160 11.39 -2.79 -14.71
CA GLU A 160 10.40 -1.86 -15.27
C GLU A 160 8.95 -2.38 -15.11
N GLU A 161 8.75 -3.69 -15.16
CA GLU A 161 7.45 -4.33 -15.01
C GLU A 161 6.80 -4.11 -13.63
N GLY A 162 7.60 -3.76 -12.62
CA GLY A 162 7.09 -3.42 -11.28
C GLY A 162 6.53 -2.01 -11.18
N PHE A 163 6.88 -1.13 -12.13
CA PHE A 163 6.51 0.28 -12.09
C PHE A 163 5.17 0.55 -12.78
N ARG A 164 4.32 1.29 -12.10
CA ARG A 164 3.07 1.81 -12.62
C ARG A 164 2.95 3.28 -12.28
N ASN A 165 2.37 4.05 -13.17
CA ASN A 165 2.11 5.46 -12.96
C ASN A 165 0.88 5.91 -13.75
N GLY A 166 0.35 7.04 -13.37
CA GLY A 166 -0.80 7.64 -14.05
C GLY A 166 -1.26 8.93 -13.41
N GLU A 167 -2.45 9.34 -13.77
CA GLU A 167 -3.10 10.50 -13.18
C GLU A 167 -4.59 10.24 -12.98
N PHE A 168 -5.15 10.84 -11.92
CA PHE A 168 -6.57 10.86 -11.63
C PHE A 168 -7.14 12.24 -11.93
N VAL A 169 -8.35 12.28 -12.52
CA VAL A 169 -9.13 13.51 -12.68
C VAL A 169 -10.01 13.69 -11.46
N LEU A 170 -9.75 14.76 -10.71
CA LEU A 170 -10.42 15.05 -9.46
C LEU A 170 -11.69 15.88 -9.68
N ASP A 171 -12.70 15.64 -8.87
CA ASP A 171 -13.88 16.48 -8.71
C ASP A 171 -13.97 17.02 -7.26
N ASP A 172 -14.93 17.90 -7.00
CA ASP A 172 -15.10 18.56 -5.69
C ASP A 172 -15.43 17.58 -4.53
N SER A 173 -15.78 16.33 -4.86
CA SER A 173 -16.13 15.27 -3.91
C SER A 173 -15.12 14.12 -3.90
N SER A 174 -14.03 14.25 -4.63
CA SER A 174 -13.00 13.21 -4.74
C SER A 174 -12.17 13.06 -3.47
N ILE A 175 -11.74 11.83 -3.24
CA ILE A 175 -10.68 11.50 -2.28
C ILE A 175 -9.61 10.66 -2.98
N VAL A 176 -8.35 10.98 -2.73
CA VAL A 176 -7.19 10.17 -3.15
C VAL A 176 -6.57 9.56 -1.89
N PHE A 177 -6.34 8.26 -1.91
CA PHE A 177 -5.76 7.55 -0.78
C PHE A 177 -4.77 6.47 -1.22
N VAL A 178 -3.86 6.11 -0.33
CA VAL A 178 -2.89 5.05 -0.52
C VAL A 178 -2.99 4.09 0.65
N ALA A 179 -2.97 2.80 0.35
CA ALA A 179 -3.04 1.74 1.34
C ALA A 179 -1.96 0.67 1.08
N CYS A 180 -1.51 0.00 2.16
CA CYS A 180 -0.69 -1.22 2.07
C CYS A 180 -1.46 -2.36 1.41
N ASP A 181 -0.80 -3.47 1.13
CA ASP A 181 -1.34 -4.61 0.39
C ASP A 181 -2.62 -5.22 1.00
N ALA A 182 -2.62 -5.55 2.29
CA ALA A 182 -3.76 -6.17 2.96
C ALA A 182 -5.02 -5.29 2.92
N LEU A 183 -4.88 -3.98 3.16
CA LEU A 183 -6.00 -3.04 3.05
C LEU A 183 -6.41 -2.81 1.60
N SER A 184 -5.46 -2.77 0.69
CA SER A 184 -5.72 -2.60 -0.74
C SER A 184 -6.51 -3.78 -1.29
N HIS A 185 -6.12 -5.01 -0.93
CA HIS A 185 -6.88 -6.20 -1.29
C HIS A 185 -8.31 -6.12 -0.74
N TYR A 186 -8.48 -5.78 0.55
CA TYR A 186 -9.81 -5.65 1.16
C TYR A 186 -10.68 -4.61 0.45
N ILE A 187 -10.15 -3.42 0.19
CA ILE A 187 -10.89 -2.33 -0.46
C ILE A 187 -11.32 -2.73 -1.87
N LEU A 188 -10.39 -3.30 -2.66
CA LEU A 188 -10.67 -3.72 -4.03
C LEU A 188 -11.67 -4.86 -4.07
N MET A 189 -11.51 -5.89 -3.23
CA MET A 189 -12.43 -7.01 -3.10
C MET A 189 -13.86 -6.55 -2.79
N MET A 190 -14.01 -5.65 -1.81
CA MET A 190 -15.32 -5.15 -1.42
C MET A 190 -15.94 -4.25 -2.51
N TYR A 191 -15.15 -3.48 -3.23
CA TYR A 191 -15.64 -2.69 -4.36
C TYR A 191 -16.13 -3.58 -5.50
N GLU A 192 -15.34 -4.57 -5.91
CA GLU A 192 -15.72 -5.51 -6.96
C GLU A 192 -16.97 -6.33 -6.58
N LEU A 193 -17.09 -6.77 -5.32
CA LEU A 193 -18.28 -7.43 -4.82
C LEU A 193 -19.53 -6.54 -4.88
N ALA A 194 -19.42 -5.27 -4.52
CA ALA A 194 -20.52 -4.30 -4.64
C ALA A 194 -20.96 -4.11 -6.10
N HIS A 195 -20.05 -4.32 -7.05
CA HIS A 195 -20.23 -4.15 -8.48
C HIS A 195 -20.09 -5.48 -9.25
N CYS A 196 -20.51 -6.60 -8.66
CA CYS A 196 -20.30 -7.96 -9.17
C CYS A 196 -20.83 -8.20 -10.60
N LYS A 197 -21.72 -7.36 -11.13
CA LYS A 197 -22.17 -7.44 -12.52
C LYS A 197 -21.13 -6.94 -13.51
N GLU A 198 -20.26 -6.04 -13.08
CA GLU A 198 -19.17 -5.46 -13.85
C GLU A 198 -17.90 -6.28 -13.72
N PHE A 199 -17.57 -6.69 -12.48
CA PHE A 199 -16.31 -7.35 -12.12
C PHE A 199 -16.44 -8.88 -11.99
N GLY A 200 -17.44 -9.50 -12.61
CA GLY A 200 -17.66 -10.95 -12.44
C GLY A 200 -16.53 -11.85 -12.94
N GLU A 201 -15.76 -11.40 -13.93
CA GLU A 201 -14.60 -12.14 -14.45
C GLU A 201 -13.41 -12.07 -13.49
N GLU A 202 -13.12 -10.90 -12.94
CA GLU A 202 -12.06 -10.66 -11.94
C GLU A 202 -12.33 -11.45 -10.65
N LEU A 203 -13.55 -11.41 -10.14
CA LEU A 203 -13.97 -12.18 -8.98
C LEU A 203 -13.86 -13.70 -9.25
N ALA A 204 -14.25 -14.17 -10.45
CA ALA A 204 -14.12 -15.58 -10.81
C ALA A 204 -12.64 -16.00 -10.86
N GLU A 205 -11.75 -15.15 -11.35
CA GLU A 205 -10.31 -15.43 -11.37
C GLU A 205 -9.74 -15.54 -9.95
N GLU A 206 -10.15 -14.64 -9.02
CA GLU A 206 -9.75 -14.71 -7.61
C GLU A 206 -10.19 -16.03 -6.96
N TYR A 207 -11.41 -16.50 -7.23
CA TYR A 207 -11.88 -17.81 -6.74
C TYR A 207 -11.01 -18.98 -7.21
N LEU A 208 -10.50 -18.91 -8.45
CA LEU A 208 -9.67 -19.97 -9.02
C LEU A 208 -8.28 -20.08 -8.38
N LYS A 209 -7.76 -19.00 -7.80
CA LYS A 209 -6.44 -19.00 -7.15
C LYS A 209 -6.37 -19.94 -5.94
N GLN A 210 -7.47 -20.22 -5.26
CA GLN A 210 -7.54 -21.06 -4.05
C GLN A 210 -6.53 -20.63 -2.96
N SER A 211 -6.26 -19.34 -2.86
CA SER A 211 -5.37 -18.70 -1.90
C SER A 211 -6.14 -18.31 -0.62
N GLY A 212 -5.43 -17.75 0.36
CA GLY A 212 -6.04 -17.09 1.52
C GLY A 212 -7.03 -15.99 1.09
N ASN A 213 -6.65 -15.20 0.06
CA ASN A 213 -7.49 -14.14 -0.51
C ASN A 213 -8.83 -14.68 -1.04
N SER A 214 -8.84 -15.84 -1.69
CA SER A 214 -10.10 -16.45 -2.14
C SER A 214 -11.01 -16.93 -0.99
N GLN A 215 -10.47 -17.18 0.20
CA GLN A 215 -11.28 -17.47 1.37
C GLN A 215 -11.90 -16.19 1.95
N LEU A 216 -11.16 -15.09 1.96
CA LEU A 216 -11.68 -13.77 2.34
C LEU A 216 -12.85 -13.38 1.44
N LEU A 217 -12.70 -13.54 0.12
CA LEU A 217 -13.74 -13.28 -0.87
C LEU A 217 -15.02 -14.10 -0.60
N LYS A 218 -14.89 -15.44 -0.39
CA LYS A 218 -16.03 -16.30 -0.06
C LYS A 218 -16.77 -15.90 1.21
N THR A 219 -16.03 -15.40 2.19
CA THR A 219 -16.62 -14.90 3.44
C THR A 219 -17.33 -13.57 3.20
N ALA A 220 -16.69 -12.65 2.46
CA ALA A 220 -17.23 -11.33 2.16
C ALA A 220 -18.54 -11.39 1.38
N GLU A 221 -18.72 -12.35 0.45
CA GLU A 221 -20.00 -12.56 -0.27
C GLU A 221 -21.19 -12.86 0.63
N THR A 222 -20.95 -13.38 1.82
CA THR A 222 -22.04 -13.69 2.78
C THR A 222 -22.54 -12.46 3.53
N ILE A 223 -21.86 -11.32 3.41
CA ILE A 223 -22.13 -10.10 4.17
C ILE A 223 -22.91 -9.12 3.31
N LYS A 224 -23.91 -8.46 3.88
CA LYS A 224 -24.58 -7.33 3.24
C LYS A 224 -23.88 -6.04 3.65
N PHE A 225 -23.49 -5.24 2.68
CA PHE A 225 -22.81 -3.97 2.90
C PHE A 225 -23.11 -2.98 1.76
N ASP A 226 -22.88 -1.73 2.03
CA ASP A 226 -22.75 -0.66 1.05
C ASP A 226 -21.27 -0.24 1.01
N PHE A 227 -20.67 -0.19 -0.18
CA PHE A 227 -19.24 0.07 -0.30
C PHE A 227 -18.85 1.46 0.24
N GLU A 228 -19.63 2.49 -0.10
CA GLU A 228 -19.31 3.85 0.31
C GLU A 228 -19.40 4.03 1.83
N THR A 229 -20.51 3.60 2.43
CA THR A 229 -20.77 3.87 3.85
C THR A 229 -20.10 2.86 4.78
N ASP A 230 -20.19 1.56 4.45
CA ASP A 230 -19.76 0.47 5.37
C ASP A 230 -18.27 0.12 5.18
N VAL A 231 -17.68 0.42 4.03
CA VAL A 231 -16.27 0.13 3.75
C VAL A 231 -15.45 1.40 3.76
N LEU A 232 -15.60 2.27 2.74
CA LEU A 232 -14.72 3.41 2.56
C LEU A 232 -14.86 4.44 3.69
N GLN A 233 -16.10 4.87 3.98
CA GLN A 233 -16.35 5.86 5.03
C GLN A 233 -15.95 5.33 6.41
N SER A 234 -16.24 4.06 6.71
CA SER A 234 -15.84 3.40 7.96
C SER A 234 -14.31 3.41 8.15
N LEU A 235 -13.54 3.09 7.11
CA LEU A 235 -12.08 3.14 7.16
C LEU A 235 -11.57 4.58 7.38
N LEU A 236 -12.10 5.55 6.62
CA LEU A 236 -11.72 6.95 6.73
C LEU A 236 -12.02 7.53 8.12
N ASP A 237 -13.19 7.23 8.67
CA ASP A 237 -13.57 7.68 10.02
C ASP A 237 -12.70 7.03 11.11
N ALA A 238 -12.34 5.77 10.93
CA ALA A 238 -11.46 5.07 11.85
C ALA A 238 -10.04 5.70 11.94
N THR A 239 -9.56 6.38 10.89
CA THR A 239 -8.25 7.07 10.91
C THR A 239 -8.15 8.25 11.90
N LEU A 240 -9.26 8.59 12.58
CA LEU A 240 -9.27 9.65 13.59
C LEU A 240 -8.27 9.39 14.74
N SER A 241 -8.01 8.13 15.05
CA SER A 241 -6.96 7.71 15.98
C SER A 241 -6.50 6.29 15.68
N SER A 242 -5.24 5.99 16.03
CA SER A 242 -4.71 4.61 15.88
C SER A 242 -5.57 3.58 16.61
N SER A 243 -6.12 3.91 17.77
CA SER A 243 -6.98 2.98 18.53
C SER A 243 -8.32 2.69 17.83
N GLN A 244 -8.93 3.69 17.18
CA GLN A 244 -10.17 3.48 16.42
C GLN A 244 -9.88 2.67 15.16
N PHE A 245 -8.78 2.96 14.50
CA PHE A 245 -8.35 2.22 13.31
C PHE A 245 -8.09 0.76 13.66
N GLU A 246 -7.33 0.49 14.72
CA GLU A 246 -7.06 -0.87 15.19
C GLU A 246 -8.35 -1.63 15.54
N LEU A 247 -9.31 -0.98 16.20
CA LEU A 247 -10.59 -1.61 16.51
C LEU A 247 -11.39 -1.97 15.25
N CYS A 248 -11.45 -1.05 14.28
CA CYS A 248 -12.12 -1.29 13.00
C CYS A 248 -11.50 -2.49 12.28
N LEU A 249 -10.16 -2.53 12.17
CA LEU A 249 -9.47 -3.63 11.48
C LEU A 249 -9.61 -4.97 12.20
N LYS A 250 -9.57 -4.98 13.54
CA LYS A 250 -9.84 -6.19 14.34
C LYS A 250 -11.24 -6.73 14.09
N GLU A 251 -12.23 -5.88 13.95
CA GLU A 251 -13.60 -6.31 13.61
C GLU A 251 -13.68 -6.93 12.22
N LEU A 252 -13.00 -6.38 11.22
CA LEU A 252 -12.93 -6.93 9.87
C LEU A 252 -12.19 -8.28 9.83
N ASN A 253 -11.09 -8.39 10.56
CA ASN A 253 -10.35 -9.65 10.69
C ASN A 253 -11.17 -10.72 11.42
N LEU A 254 -11.87 -10.36 12.50
CA LEU A 254 -12.78 -11.29 13.21
C LEU A 254 -13.94 -11.76 12.33
N LYS A 255 -14.39 -10.94 11.39
CA LYS A 255 -15.38 -11.34 10.38
C LYS A 255 -14.78 -12.25 9.30
N GLY A 256 -13.46 -12.41 9.24
CA GLY A 256 -12.75 -13.23 8.26
C GLY A 256 -12.76 -12.63 6.86
N ILE A 257 -12.77 -11.29 6.73
CA ILE A 257 -12.77 -10.56 5.46
C ILE A 257 -11.53 -9.66 5.29
N LEU A 258 -10.66 -9.63 6.28
CA LEU A 258 -9.36 -8.95 6.24
C LEU A 258 -8.31 -9.88 6.80
N ASP A 259 -7.21 -10.08 6.07
CA ASP A 259 -6.07 -10.83 6.57
C ASP A 259 -5.27 -10.02 7.60
N MET A 260 -4.43 -10.70 8.36
CA MET A 260 -3.62 -10.08 9.41
C MET A 260 -2.28 -9.64 8.83
N ASP A 261 -2.03 -8.34 8.84
CA ASP A 261 -0.76 -7.75 8.48
C ASP A 261 -0.50 -6.42 9.23
N ASP A 262 0.57 -5.72 8.87
CA ASP A 262 0.71 -4.31 9.16
C ASP A 262 -0.30 -3.52 8.31
N PHE A 263 -0.84 -2.44 8.84
CA PHE A 263 -1.93 -1.72 8.17
C PHE A 263 -1.66 -0.24 8.10
N THR A 264 -1.62 0.28 6.89
CA THR A 264 -1.40 1.71 6.65
C THR A 264 -2.42 2.26 5.66
N LEU A 265 -3.02 3.39 6.02
CA LEU A 265 -3.94 4.16 5.18
C LEU A 265 -3.62 5.64 5.30
N VAL A 266 -3.41 6.30 4.16
CA VAL A 266 -3.20 7.75 4.10
C VAL A 266 -4.07 8.36 3.01
N TYR A 267 -4.54 9.58 3.20
CA TYR A 267 -5.37 10.24 2.19
C TYR A 267 -5.28 11.76 2.21
N PHE A 268 -5.63 12.36 1.09
CA PHE A 268 -5.99 13.77 0.98
C PHE A 268 -7.31 13.94 0.22
N LYS A 269 -7.97 15.06 0.44
CA LYS A 269 -9.17 15.41 -0.33
C LYS A 269 -8.77 15.91 -1.71
N GLY A 270 -9.51 15.47 -2.74
CA GLY A 270 -9.37 15.90 -4.12
C GLY A 270 -9.61 17.40 -4.33
#